data_f74e6c367979e7e8e8b01f7bfeecadb3
#
_entry.id   f74e6c367979e7e8e8b01f7bfeecadb3
#
_cell.length_a   1.000
_cell.length_b   1.000
_cell.length_c   1.000
_cell.angle_alpha   90.00
_cell.angle_beta   90.00
_cell.angle_gamma   90.00
#
_symmetry.space_group_name_H-M   'P 1'
#
loop_
_entity.id
_entity.type
_entity.pdbx_description
1 polymer ?
#
loop_
_entity_poly.entity_id
_entity_poly.type
_entity_poly.pdbx_seq_one_letter_code
_entity_poly.pdbx_strand_id
1 'polypeptide(L)'
;LYLGTLGMPGMTAYVGLYRFGEPRKGETVFVSAASGAVGANVCQIAKQMGCRVVGSVGSDEKAQWLKRDCGVDEVINYKTCGDLTKALSNAAPDGVDVYFENVGGDHLQAALNVMNHFGRIVACGMIGTYNNAEPKPGPNNLMLIVGKKVRINGFIVFDHNDMRSQFLSDMESWIKNENLVVRETIVEGLE
;
A
#
# COMPACT_ATOMS: atom_id res chain seq x y z
N LEU A 1 -4.10 18.04 7.56
CA LEU A 1 -4.82 17.55 6.38
C LEU A 1 -4.04 17.81 5.08
N TYR A 2 -3.65 19.04 4.80
CA TYR A 2 -2.92 19.41 3.56
C TYR A 2 -1.44 18.98 3.53
N LEU A 3 -0.85 18.58 4.64
CA LEU A 3 0.48 17.94 4.68
C LEU A 3 0.39 16.41 4.61
N GLY A 4 -0.77 15.84 4.88
CA GLY A 4 -1.06 14.40 4.90
C GLY A 4 -1.96 13.96 3.75
N THR A 5 -3.21 13.66 4.08
CA THR A 5 -4.20 13.04 3.18
C THR A 5 -4.54 13.89 1.94
N LEU A 6 -4.63 15.22 2.05
CA LEU A 6 -4.78 16.14 0.92
C LEU A 6 -3.46 16.70 0.39
N GLY A 7 -2.33 16.21 0.91
CA GLY A 7 -0.98 16.61 0.50
C GLY A 7 -0.26 15.53 -0.29
N MET A 8 1.07 15.55 -0.18
CA MET A 8 1.95 14.64 -0.90
C MET A 8 1.65 13.15 -0.64
N PRO A 9 1.43 12.69 0.60
CA PRO A 9 1.15 11.27 0.85
C PRO A 9 -0.15 10.77 0.20
N GLY A 10 -1.23 11.57 0.27
CA GLY A 10 -2.49 11.22 -0.40
C GLY A 10 -2.36 11.24 -1.92
N MET A 11 -1.70 12.27 -2.47
CA MET A 11 -1.41 12.35 -3.90
C MET A 11 -0.56 11.16 -4.39
N THR A 12 0.43 10.73 -3.59
CA THR A 12 1.25 9.54 -3.89
C THR A 12 0.41 8.28 -3.97
N ALA A 13 -0.50 8.08 -3.01
CA ALA A 13 -1.42 6.95 -3.01
C ALA A 13 -2.34 6.97 -4.24
N TYR A 14 -2.90 8.14 -4.55
CA TYR A 14 -3.82 8.34 -5.67
C TYR A 14 -3.14 8.07 -7.02
N VAL A 15 -2.00 8.72 -7.30
CA VAL A 15 -1.22 8.51 -8.52
C VAL A 15 -0.79 7.06 -8.66
N GLY A 16 -0.25 6.48 -7.58
CA GLY A 16 0.21 5.10 -7.59
C GLY A 16 -0.89 4.12 -7.96
N LEU A 17 -2.11 4.28 -7.43
CA LEU A 17 -3.24 3.42 -7.77
C LEU A 17 -3.78 3.69 -9.16
N TYR A 18 -4.10 4.94 -9.49
CA TYR A 18 -4.79 5.26 -10.75
C TYR A 18 -3.92 5.15 -11.99
N ARG A 19 -2.62 5.42 -11.89
CA ARG A 19 -1.72 5.45 -13.06
C ARG A 19 -0.89 4.18 -13.23
N PHE A 20 -0.56 3.51 -12.13
CA PHE A 20 0.38 2.38 -12.16
C PHE A 20 -0.24 1.06 -11.69
N GLY A 21 -1.03 1.10 -10.62
CA GLY A 21 -1.69 -0.08 -10.08
C GLY A 21 -2.90 -0.49 -10.91
N GLU A 22 -3.68 0.49 -11.35
CA GLU A 22 -4.90 0.30 -12.15
C GLU A 22 -5.79 -0.84 -11.61
N PRO A 23 -6.09 -0.86 -10.27
CA PRO A 23 -6.85 -1.95 -9.71
C PRO A 23 -8.29 -1.94 -10.21
N ARG A 24 -8.82 -3.13 -10.47
CA ARG A 24 -10.20 -3.31 -10.93
C ARG A 24 -11.07 -3.78 -9.79
N LYS A 25 -12.35 -3.45 -9.84
CA LYS A 25 -13.33 -3.94 -8.86
C LYS A 25 -13.25 -5.45 -8.71
N GLY A 26 -13.13 -5.91 -7.46
CA GLY A 26 -13.02 -7.32 -7.11
C GLY A 26 -11.58 -7.85 -7.07
N GLU A 27 -10.58 -7.12 -7.58
CA GLU A 27 -9.18 -7.49 -7.45
C GLU A 27 -8.68 -7.33 -5.99
N THR A 28 -7.64 -8.07 -5.66
CA THR A 28 -6.97 -7.99 -4.35
C THR A 28 -5.78 -7.05 -4.42
N VAL A 29 -5.79 -6.02 -3.57
CA VAL A 29 -4.70 -5.07 -3.38
C VAL A 29 -3.98 -5.36 -2.06
N PHE A 30 -2.69 -5.69 -2.12
CA PHE A 30 -1.82 -5.79 -0.95
C PHE A 30 -1.09 -4.49 -0.73
N VAL A 31 -0.99 -4.03 0.51
CA VAL A 31 -0.32 -2.76 0.89
C VAL A 31 0.66 -3.01 2.02
N SER A 32 1.94 -2.80 1.78
CA SER A 32 2.94 -2.80 2.86
C SER A 32 3.02 -1.44 3.55
N ALA A 33 3.42 -1.42 4.84
CA ALA A 33 3.33 -0.25 5.72
C ALA A 33 1.94 0.42 5.66
N ALA A 34 0.90 -0.40 5.70
CA ALA A 34 -0.48 -0.02 5.40
C ALA A 34 -1.07 1.06 6.33
N SER A 35 -0.54 1.21 7.55
CA SER A 35 -0.96 2.26 8.50
C SER A 35 -0.15 3.56 8.40
N GLY A 36 0.82 3.63 7.47
CA GLY A 36 1.60 4.83 7.23
C GLY A 36 0.83 5.90 6.45
N ALA A 37 1.44 7.09 6.33
CA ALA A 37 0.79 8.24 5.69
C ALA A 37 0.36 7.98 4.23
N VAL A 38 1.14 7.23 3.46
CA VAL A 38 0.76 6.78 2.11
C VAL A 38 -0.14 5.55 2.20
N GLY A 39 0.28 4.51 2.93
CA GLY A 39 -0.40 3.21 2.97
C GLY A 39 -1.86 3.28 3.39
N ALA A 40 -2.20 4.11 4.39
CA ALA A 40 -3.57 4.26 4.86
C ALA A 40 -4.49 4.90 3.79
N ASN A 41 -3.96 5.84 3.02
CA ASN A 41 -4.69 6.42 1.88
C ASN A 41 -4.84 5.37 0.75
N VAL A 42 -3.79 4.60 0.44
CA VAL A 42 -3.87 3.50 -0.54
C VAL A 42 -4.96 2.51 -0.18
N CYS A 43 -4.98 2.05 1.07
CA CYS A 43 -6.01 1.10 1.54
C CYS A 43 -7.42 1.63 1.29
N GLN A 44 -7.69 2.86 1.72
CA GLN A 44 -9.02 3.44 1.62
C GLN A 44 -9.42 3.75 0.17
N ILE A 45 -8.51 4.28 -0.66
CA ILE A 45 -8.77 4.51 -2.09
C ILE A 45 -9.06 3.18 -2.79
N ALA A 46 -8.29 2.12 -2.53
CA ALA A 46 -8.55 0.80 -3.11
C ALA A 46 -9.93 0.24 -2.69
N LYS A 47 -10.37 0.51 -1.45
CA LYS A 47 -11.74 0.19 -1.01
C LYS A 47 -12.80 0.97 -1.80
N GLN A 48 -12.60 2.29 -2.06
CA GLN A 48 -13.50 3.08 -2.93
C GLN A 48 -13.57 2.51 -4.36
N MET A 49 -12.47 1.92 -4.86
CA MET A 49 -12.42 1.26 -6.16
C MET A 49 -13.09 -0.13 -6.16
N GLY A 50 -13.60 -0.59 -5.00
CA GLY A 50 -14.28 -1.87 -4.86
C GLY A 50 -13.36 -3.08 -4.78
N CYS A 51 -12.11 -2.88 -4.37
CA CYS A 51 -11.13 -3.93 -4.21
C CYS A 51 -11.24 -4.63 -2.85
N ARG A 52 -10.76 -5.88 -2.79
CA ARG A 52 -10.34 -6.51 -1.55
C ARG A 52 -8.97 -5.95 -1.14
N VAL A 53 -8.80 -5.56 0.11
CA VAL A 53 -7.56 -4.95 0.60
C VAL A 53 -6.94 -5.77 1.71
N VAL A 54 -5.67 -6.11 1.54
CA VAL A 54 -4.83 -6.75 2.56
C VAL A 54 -3.74 -5.78 2.98
N GLY A 55 -3.65 -5.46 4.26
CA GLY A 55 -2.63 -4.55 4.80
C GLY A 55 -1.56 -5.29 5.59
N SER A 56 -0.32 -4.77 5.60
CA SER A 56 0.74 -5.23 6.49
C SER A 56 1.21 -4.10 7.40
N VAL A 57 1.27 -4.38 8.72
CA VAL A 57 1.62 -3.42 9.77
C VAL A 57 2.52 -4.05 10.82
N GLY A 58 3.14 -3.23 11.67
CA GLY A 58 4.07 -3.68 12.71
C GLY A 58 3.50 -3.73 14.12
N SER A 59 2.18 -3.61 14.32
CA SER A 59 1.54 -3.81 15.63
C SER A 59 0.05 -4.14 15.49
N ASP A 60 -0.50 -4.82 16.50
CA ASP A 60 -1.91 -5.21 16.53
C ASP A 60 -2.85 -4.01 16.68
N GLU A 61 -2.43 -2.96 17.38
CA GLU A 61 -3.18 -1.70 17.48
C GLU A 61 -3.40 -1.08 16.08
N LYS A 62 -2.34 -1.03 15.25
CA LYS A 62 -2.44 -0.54 13.88
C LYS A 62 -3.32 -1.44 13.02
N ALA A 63 -3.26 -2.75 13.24
CA ALA A 63 -4.11 -3.70 12.53
C ALA A 63 -5.59 -3.50 12.86
N GLN A 64 -5.91 -3.34 14.15
CA GLN A 64 -7.28 -3.07 14.59
C GLN A 64 -7.83 -1.77 14.02
N TRP A 65 -7.02 -0.71 14.03
CA TRP A 65 -7.40 0.58 13.45
C TRP A 65 -7.73 0.46 11.95
N LEU A 66 -6.87 -0.19 11.17
CA LEU A 66 -7.11 -0.37 9.73
C LEU A 66 -8.38 -1.17 9.45
N LYS A 67 -8.64 -2.23 10.21
CA LYS A 67 -9.86 -3.05 10.06
C LYS A 67 -11.11 -2.26 10.44
N ARG A 68 -11.09 -1.62 11.60
CA ARG A 68 -12.28 -0.96 12.18
C ARG A 68 -12.61 0.34 11.46
N ASP A 69 -11.58 1.18 11.20
CA ASP A 69 -11.80 2.56 10.79
C ASP A 69 -11.57 2.77 9.28
N CYS A 70 -10.64 2.01 8.65
CA CYS A 70 -10.33 2.14 7.23
C CYS A 70 -10.98 1.07 6.34
N GLY A 71 -11.72 0.12 6.92
CA GLY A 71 -12.44 -0.92 6.18
C GLY A 71 -11.55 -1.93 5.46
N VAL A 72 -10.30 -2.11 5.92
CA VAL A 72 -9.36 -3.08 5.35
C VAL A 72 -9.83 -4.50 5.68
N ASP A 73 -9.91 -5.36 4.67
CA ASP A 73 -10.49 -6.70 4.81
C ASP A 73 -9.63 -7.62 5.67
N GLU A 74 -8.31 -7.64 5.41
CA GLU A 74 -7.35 -8.41 6.21
C GLU A 74 -6.10 -7.61 6.53
N VAL A 75 -5.56 -7.80 7.73
CA VAL A 75 -4.32 -7.13 8.16
C VAL A 75 -3.37 -8.13 8.80
N ILE A 76 -2.13 -8.11 8.34
CA ILE A 76 -1.04 -8.95 8.82
C ILE A 76 -0.13 -8.11 9.72
N ASN A 77 0.07 -8.55 10.97
CA ASN A 77 1.17 -8.05 11.77
C ASN A 77 2.44 -8.82 11.41
N TYR A 78 3.29 -8.21 10.57
CA TYR A 78 4.50 -8.88 10.05
C TYR A 78 5.53 -9.22 11.12
N LYS A 79 5.45 -8.61 12.32
CA LYS A 79 6.36 -8.92 13.43
C LYS A 79 6.01 -10.19 14.17
N THR A 80 4.75 -10.61 14.10
CA THR A 80 4.23 -11.76 14.87
C THR A 80 3.68 -12.88 14.00
N CYS A 81 3.54 -12.67 12.69
CA CYS A 81 2.93 -13.65 11.78
C CYS A 81 3.82 -14.87 11.47
N GLY A 82 5.09 -14.87 11.84
CA GLY A 82 6.07 -15.89 11.46
C GLY A 82 6.45 -15.78 9.98
N ASP A 83 5.99 -16.70 9.14
CA ASP A 83 6.23 -16.67 7.69
C ASP A 83 5.28 -15.69 7.00
N LEU A 84 5.82 -14.58 6.51
CA LEU A 84 5.03 -13.53 5.84
C LEU A 84 4.39 -14.01 4.53
N THR A 85 5.06 -14.89 3.76
CA THR A 85 4.50 -15.46 2.53
C THR A 85 3.25 -16.28 2.85
N LYS A 86 3.34 -17.15 3.85
CA LYS A 86 2.21 -17.98 4.29
C LYS A 86 1.07 -17.12 4.85
N ALA A 87 1.39 -16.11 5.66
CA ALA A 87 0.40 -15.20 6.19
C ALA A 87 -0.32 -14.42 5.09
N LEU A 88 0.42 -13.94 4.08
CA LEU A 88 -0.16 -13.23 2.92
C LEU A 88 -1.02 -14.16 2.06
N SER A 89 -0.57 -15.39 1.80
CA SER A 89 -1.35 -16.38 1.06
C SER A 89 -2.68 -16.71 1.76
N ASN A 90 -2.68 -16.80 3.09
CA ASN A 90 -3.91 -17.02 3.87
C ASN A 90 -4.86 -15.80 3.84
N ALA A 91 -4.30 -14.58 3.88
CA ALA A 91 -5.07 -13.34 3.83
C ALA A 91 -5.61 -13.02 2.42
N ALA A 92 -4.94 -13.51 1.38
CA ALA A 92 -5.30 -13.34 -0.02
C ALA A 92 -5.45 -14.72 -0.71
N PRO A 93 -6.51 -15.49 -0.41
CA PRO A 93 -6.66 -16.86 -0.92
C PRO A 93 -6.76 -16.93 -2.45
N ASP A 94 -7.25 -15.88 -3.10
CA ASP A 94 -7.34 -15.76 -4.56
C ASP A 94 -6.09 -15.11 -5.18
N GLY A 95 -5.02 -14.94 -4.39
CA GLY A 95 -3.80 -14.26 -4.79
C GLY A 95 -3.88 -12.73 -4.71
N VAL A 96 -2.80 -12.06 -5.13
CA VAL A 96 -2.65 -10.61 -5.12
C VAL A 96 -2.54 -10.10 -6.56
N ASP A 97 -3.40 -9.15 -6.94
CA ASP A 97 -3.40 -8.56 -8.29
C ASP A 97 -2.56 -7.27 -8.33
N VAL A 98 -2.64 -6.48 -7.29
CA VAL A 98 -1.85 -5.25 -7.14
C VAL A 98 -1.11 -5.25 -5.82
N TYR A 99 0.17 -5.00 -5.85
CA TYR A 99 0.96 -4.75 -4.65
C TYR A 99 1.45 -3.30 -4.61
N PHE A 100 1.03 -2.56 -3.60
CA PHE A 100 1.54 -1.21 -3.34
C PHE A 100 2.73 -1.31 -2.39
N GLU A 101 3.91 -1.15 -2.95
CA GLU A 101 5.18 -1.41 -2.28
C GLU A 101 5.75 -0.17 -1.61
N ASN A 102 5.88 -0.23 -0.27
CA ASN A 102 6.50 0.82 0.55
C ASN A 102 7.72 0.33 1.35
N VAL A 103 7.99 -0.98 1.41
CA VAL A 103 8.93 -1.57 2.38
C VAL A 103 10.15 -2.23 1.74
N GLY A 104 9.97 -2.98 0.65
CA GLY A 104 11.01 -3.78 0.03
C GLY A 104 11.29 -5.11 0.75
N GLY A 105 12.44 -5.71 0.47
CA GLY A 105 12.95 -6.89 1.17
C GLY A 105 11.97 -8.06 1.24
N ASP A 106 11.72 -8.54 2.46
CA ASP A 106 10.85 -9.70 2.72
C ASP A 106 9.40 -9.47 2.28
N HIS A 107 8.90 -8.22 2.29
CA HIS A 107 7.57 -7.89 1.80
C HIS A 107 7.49 -8.07 0.29
N LEU A 108 8.48 -7.60 -0.46
CA LEU A 108 8.54 -7.78 -1.91
C LEU A 108 8.67 -9.27 -2.26
N GLN A 109 9.50 -10.02 -1.53
CA GLN A 109 9.65 -11.46 -1.73
C GLN A 109 8.33 -12.20 -1.46
N ALA A 110 7.65 -11.91 -0.36
CA ALA A 110 6.35 -12.49 -0.04
C ALA A 110 5.29 -12.16 -1.10
N ALA A 111 5.23 -10.89 -1.52
CA ALA A 111 4.31 -10.45 -2.56
C ALA A 111 4.53 -11.22 -3.87
N LEU A 112 5.76 -11.32 -4.38
CA LEU A 112 6.08 -12.06 -5.60
C LEU A 112 5.62 -13.53 -5.55
N ASN A 113 5.71 -14.19 -4.38
CA ASN A 113 5.22 -15.55 -4.21
C ASN A 113 3.70 -15.66 -4.36
N VAL A 114 2.94 -14.64 -3.92
CA VAL A 114 1.46 -14.66 -3.85
C VAL A 114 0.80 -13.90 -5.01
N MET A 115 1.55 -13.09 -5.78
CA MET A 115 1.05 -12.36 -6.96
C MET A 115 0.38 -13.28 -7.96
N ASN A 116 -0.72 -12.82 -8.52
CA ASN A 116 -1.37 -13.42 -9.68
C ASN A 116 -0.58 -13.17 -10.98
N HIS A 117 -0.90 -13.94 -12.02
CA HIS A 117 -0.39 -13.67 -13.37
C HIS A 117 -0.84 -12.28 -13.84
N PHE A 118 0.06 -11.53 -14.48
CA PHE A 118 -0.14 -10.15 -14.93
C PHE A 118 -0.38 -9.16 -13.78
N GLY A 119 0.06 -9.52 -12.56
CA GLY A 119 0.02 -8.64 -11.41
C GLY A 119 0.83 -7.36 -11.61
N ARG A 120 0.52 -6.35 -10.81
CA ARG A 120 1.16 -5.02 -10.88
C ARG A 120 1.75 -4.68 -9.52
N ILE A 121 3.03 -4.28 -9.51
CA ILE A 121 3.72 -3.78 -8.32
C ILE A 121 3.97 -2.29 -8.53
N VAL A 122 3.41 -1.47 -7.66
CA VAL A 122 3.62 -0.03 -7.59
C VAL A 122 4.75 0.23 -6.60
N ALA A 123 5.95 0.43 -7.09
CA ALA A 123 7.15 0.65 -6.28
C ALA A 123 7.21 2.12 -5.84
N CYS A 124 6.61 2.42 -4.70
CA CYS A 124 6.53 3.75 -4.09
C CYS A 124 7.75 4.04 -3.20
N GLY A 125 8.22 3.04 -2.46
CA GLY A 125 9.34 3.18 -1.54
C GLY A 125 9.83 1.84 -1.03
N MET A 126 11.01 1.85 -0.38
CA MET A 126 11.64 0.67 0.20
C MET A 126 12.20 1.01 1.59
N ILE A 127 11.32 1.52 2.48
CA ILE A 127 11.73 2.04 3.80
C ILE A 127 12.47 1.02 4.66
N GLY A 128 12.25 -0.27 4.43
CA GLY A 128 12.97 -1.35 5.13
C GLY A 128 14.48 -1.37 4.86
N THR A 129 14.96 -0.61 3.86
CA THR A 129 16.37 -0.56 3.48
C THR A 129 17.04 0.79 3.74
N TYR A 130 16.28 1.86 4.00
CA TYR A 130 16.83 3.24 4.06
C TYR A 130 17.89 3.45 5.15
N ASN A 131 17.77 2.76 6.27
CA ASN A 131 18.67 2.92 7.42
C ASN A 131 19.65 1.73 7.58
N ASN A 132 19.78 0.88 6.57
CA ASN A 132 20.75 -0.21 6.64
C ASN A 132 22.17 0.35 6.50
N ALA A 133 23.05 0.04 7.46
CA ALA A 133 24.47 0.40 7.40
C ALA A 133 25.19 -0.33 6.26
N GLU A 134 24.74 -1.56 5.97
CA GLU A 134 25.27 -2.41 4.90
C GLU A 134 24.13 -2.81 3.95
N PRO A 135 24.38 -2.92 2.62
CA PRO A 135 23.39 -3.43 1.69
C PRO A 135 22.95 -4.85 2.06
N LYS A 136 21.65 -5.09 2.14
CA LYS A 136 21.11 -6.44 2.32
C LYS A 136 20.78 -7.06 0.96
N PRO A 137 20.90 -8.39 0.82
CA PRO A 137 20.43 -9.08 -0.39
C PRO A 137 18.96 -8.75 -0.66
N GLY A 138 18.61 -8.57 -1.93
CA GLY A 138 17.23 -8.40 -2.37
C GLY A 138 16.45 -9.73 -2.37
N PRO A 139 15.19 -9.72 -2.83
CA PRO A 139 14.40 -10.93 -3.00
C PRO A 139 15.11 -11.97 -3.88
N ASN A 140 15.09 -13.23 -3.47
CA ASN A 140 15.76 -14.33 -4.20
C ASN A 140 14.86 -14.98 -5.27
N ASN A 141 13.63 -14.50 -5.41
CA ASN A 141 12.58 -15.04 -6.28
C ASN A 141 12.18 -14.13 -7.43
N LEU A 142 13.06 -13.21 -7.86
CA LEU A 142 12.78 -12.27 -8.96
C LEU A 142 12.43 -12.98 -10.29
N MET A 143 12.81 -14.24 -10.49
CA MET A 143 12.39 -15.04 -11.65
C MET A 143 10.86 -15.15 -11.75
N LEU A 144 10.13 -15.01 -10.65
CA LEU A 144 8.66 -14.99 -10.66
C LEU A 144 8.08 -13.81 -11.45
N ILE A 145 8.82 -12.72 -11.60
CA ILE A 145 8.42 -11.58 -12.44
C ILE A 145 8.21 -12.08 -13.88
N VAL A 146 9.15 -12.88 -14.38
CA VAL A 146 9.06 -13.47 -15.73
C VAL A 146 7.96 -14.52 -15.80
N GLY A 147 7.96 -15.49 -14.86
CA GLY A 147 7.00 -16.59 -14.87
C GLY A 147 5.55 -16.13 -14.74
N LYS A 148 5.28 -15.15 -13.89
CA LYS A 148 3.94 -14.57 -13.66
C LYS A 148 3.64 -13.35 -14.52
N LYS A 149 4.58 -12.86 -15.33
CA LYS A 149 4.45 -11.68 -16.19
C LYS A 149 4.08 -10.42 -15.38
N VAL A 150 4.70 -10.26 -14.21
CA VAL A 150 4.44 -9.15 -13.29
C VAL A 150 5.05 -7.87 -13.85
N ARG A 151 4.30 -6.78 -13.81
CA ARG A 151 4.78 -5.43 -14.12
C ARG A 151 5.19 -4.72 -12.84
N ILE A 152 6.39 -4.15 -12.78
CA ILE A 152 6.88 -3.33 -11.67
C ILE A 152 7.14 -1.93 -12.18
N ASN A 153 6.48 -0.93 -11.58
CA ASN A 153 6.64 0.47 -11.91
C ASN A 153 7.06 1.28 -10.70
N GLY A 154 8.23 1.93 -10.78
CA GLY A 154 8.62 2.99 -9.88
C GLY A 154 8.09 4.34 -10.36
N PHE A 155 7.83 5.28 -9.44
CA PHE A 155 7.39 6.62 -9.77
C PHE A 155 7.78 7.64 -8.69
N ILE A 156 7.81 8.89 -9.08
CA ILE A 156 7.95 10.05 -8.20
C ILE A 156 6.70 10.92 -8.38
N VAL A 157 5.98 11.17 -7.30
CA VAL A 157 4.67 11.85 -7.34
C VAL A 157 4.71 13.24 -7.99
N PHE A 158 5.82 13.96 -7.86
CA PHE A 158 5.97 15.32 -8.42
C PHE A 158 5.95 15.37 -9.95
N ASP A 159 6.19 14.24 -10.62
CA ASP A 159 6.10 14.14 -12.08
C ASP A 159 4.65 14.03 -12.59
N HIS A 160 3.67 13.98 -11.67
CA HIS A 160 2.26 13.70 -11.96
C HIS A 160 1.32 14.81 -11.47
N ASN A 161 1.76 16.07 -11.50
CA ASN A 161 0.96 17.23 -11.09
C ASN A 161 -0.31 17.44 -11.93
N ASP A 162 -0.36 16.87 -13.13
CA ASP A 162 -1.52 16.84 -14.01
C ASP A 162 -2.74 16.16 -13.36
N MET A 163 -2.54 15.24 -12.42
CA MET A 163 -3.62 14.57 -11.68
C MET A 163 -4.09 15.34 -10.43
N ARG A 164 -3.43 16.46 -10.06
CA ARG A 164 -3.67 17.13 -8.78
C ARG A 164 -5.11 17.63 -8.62
N SER A 165 -5.70 18.20 -9.65
CA SER A 165 -7.06 18.74 -9.59
C SER A 165 -8.09 17.65 -9.37
N GLN A 166 -7.96 16.53 -10.08
CA GLN A 166 -8.85 15.38 -9.91
C GLN A 166 -8.68 14.73 -8.55
N PHE A 167 -7.42 14.54 -8.12
CA PHE A 167 -7.10 14.04 -6.78
C PHE A 167 -7.79 14.84 -5.67
N LEU A 168 -7.66 16.17 -5.70
CA LEU A 168 -8.28 17.02 -4.67
C LEU A 168 -9.81 16.92 -4.69
N SER A 169 -10.42 16.93 -5.89
CA SER A 169 -11.87 16.81 -6.04
C SER A 169 -12.40 15.48 -5.48
N ASP A 170 -11.76 14.38 -5.81
CA ASP A 170 -12.18 13.05 -5.35
C ASP A 170 -12.01 12.88 -3.85
N MET A 171 -10.81 13.25 -3.33
CA MET A 171 -10.51 13.12 -1.91
C MET A 171 -11.40 14.00 -1.03
N GLU A 172 -11.65 15.25 -1.43
CA GLU A 172 -12.56 16.14 -0.71
C GLU A 172 -13.99 15.59 -0.70
N SER A 173 -14.44 15.01 -1.81
CA SER A 173 -15.75 14.36 -1.90
C SER A 173 -15.83 13.17 -0.94
N TRP A 174 -14.81 12.29 -0.92
CA TRP A 174 -14.82 11.12 -0.05
C TRP A 174 -14.75 11.51 1.44
N ILE A 175 -13.98 12.53 1.80
CA ILE A 175 -13.91 13.04 3.18
C ILE A 175 -15.26 13.62 3.61
N LYS A 176 -15.91 14.44 2.77
CA LYS A 176 -17.21 15.04 3.08
C LYS A 176 -18.33 14.01 3.25
N ASN A 177 -18.25 12.91 2.52
CA ASN A 177 -19.23 11.81 2.58
C ASN A 177 -18.87 10.74 3.63
N GLU A 178 -17.89 11.01 4.50
CA GLU A 178 -17.39 10.08 5.54
C GLU A 178 -16.89 8.73 4.99
N ASN A 179 -16.54 8.69 3.71
CA ASN A 179 -16.02 7.48 3.05
C ASN A 179 -14.49 7.33 3.19
N LEU A 180 -13.82 8.32 3.81
CA LEU A 180 -12.39 8.31 4.06
C LEU A 180 -12.10 8.89 5.45
N VAL A 181 -11.41 8.10 6.26
CA VAL A 181 -10.99 8.48 7.62
C VAL A 181 -9.63 9.13 7.58
N VAL A 182 -9.51 10.31 8.19
CA VAL A 182 -8.24 11.01 8.36
C VAL A 182 -7.75 10.85 9.79
N ARG A 183 -6.52 10.37 9.95
CA ARG A 183 -5.84 10.29 11.26
C ARG A 183 -4.51 11.02 11.18
N GLU A 184 -4.33 11.99 12.06
CA GLU A 184 -3.09 12.76 12.20
C GLU A 184 -2.56 12.63 13.63
N THR A 185 -1.25 12.56 13.79
CA THR A 185 -0.58 12.67 15.08
C THR A 185 -0.05 14.09 15.19
N ILE A 186 -0.64 14.86 16.10
CA ILE A 186 -0.24 16.25 16.34
C ILE A 186 0.61 16.25 17.61
N VAL A 187 1.82 16.79 17.51
CA VAL A 187 2.71 17.04 18.65
C VAL A 187 2.87 18.55 18.76
N GLU A 188 2.57 19.09 19.93
CA GLU A 188 2.72 20.53 20.21
C GLU A 188 4.14 20.81 20.71
N GLY A 189 4.76 21.88 20.19
CA GLY A 189 6.11 22.30 20.55
C GLY A 189 7.17 21.92 19.52
N LEU A 190 8.37 22.42 19.76
CA LEU A 190 9.59 22.15 18.97
C LEU A 190 10.70 21.61 19.87
N GLU A 191 10.38 20.87 20.93
CA GLU A 191 11.36 20.29 21.85
C GLU A 191 12.02 19.02 21.30
#